data_fd3b6765faa0544c7c2f70490674815e
#
_entry.id   fd3b6765faa0544c7c2f70490674815e
#
_cell.length_a   1.000
_cell.length_b   1.000
_cell.length_c   1.000
_cell.angle_alpha   90.00
_cell.angle_beta   90.00
_cell.angle_gamma   90.00
#
_symmetry.space_group_name_H-M   'P 1'
#
loop_
_entity.id
_entity.type
_entity.pdbx_description
1 polymer ?
#
loop_
_entity_poly.entity_id
_entity_poly.type
_entity_poly.pdbx_seq_one_letter_code
_entity_poly.pdbx_strand_id
1 'polypeptide(L)'
;MVTNCRSVAGPPPAVAWVVGLCLMLGPSPAESQTAPARSTEWGRAAAAEYLDGRQAWWMSWPRAARDHGTSCVSCHTTLPYALARPALRKALGETAPTIPEAHLLEGVRKRVALWNEVEAFYPDQTAGLPKTSESRGTEAILNAIILASHDAYDGHLSNDTRQAFENLWKLQFTRGEGAGAWAWLYFNLAPWESDGAAYYGAALAAVAVGVAPDNYATSTEIQERLALLVAYLRQDAESRPPFDRVMLLWASTELSGLLTSDEQQSIIRDVMSLQTSDGGWSLTSLGQWGGRDGFSADPGSDGYATGLIAFVLQQAGVSPAQEDMSAALAWLVQHQDPISGRWPASSLNKERDPESDGGRFMADAATGFAVLALTQADRSNE
;
A
#
# COMPACT_ATOMS: atom_id res chain seq x y z
N MET A 1 -3.47 -64.35 24.36
CA MET A 1 -3.61 -65.57 23.56
C MET A 1 -2.70 -65.44 22.36
N VAL A 2 -1.67 -66.27 22.35
CA VAL A 2 -0.62 -66.41 21.35
C VAL A 2 -1.11 -67.33 20.24
N THR A 3 -0.94 -66.99 18.97
CA THR A 3 -0.84 -68.01 17.94
C THR A 3 0.11 -67.58 16.82
N ASN A 4 1.21 -68.30 16.82
CA ASN A 4 2.22 -68.40 15.76
C ASN A 4 1.58 -68.99 14.48
N CYS A 5 2.03 -68.57 13.32
CA CYS A 5 2.06 -69.41 12.14
C CYS A 5 3.32 -69.20 11.29
N ARG A 6 3.89 -70.31 10.95
CA ARG A 6 5.21 -70.59 10.39
C ARG A 6 5.38 -70.19 8.93
N SER A 7 6.64 -69.83 8.60
CA SER A 7 7.22 -69.72 7.27
C SER A 7 7.19 -71.05 6.48
N VAL A 8 6.96 -70.93 5.18
CA VAL A 8 7.26 -71.98 4.17
C VAL A 8 8.20 -71.38 3.12
N ALA A 9 9.39 -71.97 3.02
CA ALA A 9 10.40 -71.63 2.06
C ALA A 9 10.16 -72.39 0.71
N GLY A 10 10.17 -71.67 -0.41
CA GLY A 10 10.22 -72.22 -1.74
C GLY A 10 11.57 -72.06 -2.38
N PRO A 11 11.96 -72.90 -3.37
CA PRO A 11 13.34 -72.95 -3.89
C PRO A 11 13.69 -71.82 -4.87
N PRO A 12 15.01 -71.57 -5.09
CA PRO A 12 15.46 -70.44 -5.90
C PRO A 12 15.38 -70.72 -7.41
N PRO A 13 15.09 -69.70 -8.24
CA PRO A 13 15.20 -69.83 -9.68
C PRO A 13 16.62 -69.60 -10.20
N ALA A 14 16.92 -70.27 -11.32
CA ALA A 14 18.17 -70.33 -12.02
C ALA A 14 18.67 -68.95 -12.52
N VAL A 15 19.99 -68.77 -12.43
CA VAL A 15 20.71 -67.60 -12.91
C VAL A 15 20.93 -67.76 -14.42
N ALA A 16 20.29 -66.91 -15.24
CA ALA A 16 20.63 -66.75 -16.65
C ALA A 16 21.55 -65.53 -16.80
N TRP A 17 22.75 -65.76 -17.30
CA TRP A 17 23.73 -64.69 -17.65
C TRP A 17 23.29 -64.06 -18.98
N VAL A 18 22.86 -62.80 -18.94
CA VAL A 18 22.69 -61.96 -20.11
C VAL A 18 23.92 -61.05 -20.20
N VAL A 19 24.72 -61.28 -21.25
CA VAL A 19 25.84 -60.37 -21.58
C VAL A 19 25.23 -59.10 -22.18
N GLY A 20 25.16 -58.06 -21.38
CA GLY A 20 24.74 -56.73 -21.81
C GLY A 20 25.92 -55.97 -22.42
N LEU A 21 25.78 -55.65 -23.71
CA LEU A 21 26.67 -54.73 -24.44
C LEU A 21 26.46 -53.31 -23.91
N CYS A 22 27.38 -52.80 -23.08
CA CYS A 22 27.42 -51.40 -22.65
C CYS A 22 27.78 -50.50 -23.81
N LEU A 23 26.80 -49.89 -24.46
CA LEU A 23 27.02 -48.72 -25.30
C LEU A 23 27.31 -47.53 -24.34
N MET A 24 28.55 -47.05 -24.37
CA MET A 24 28.96 -45.82 -23.70
C MET A 24 28.29 -44.62 -24.40
N LEU A 25 27.16 -44.18 -23.88
CA LEU A 25 26.61 -42.86 -24.18
C LEU A 25 27.46 -41.83 -23.43
N GLY A 26 28.23 -41.04 -24.14
CA GLY A 26 28.98 -39.92 -23.61
C GLY A 26 27.98 -38.89 -23.00
N PRO A 27 28.42 -38.07 -22.01
CA PRO A 27 27.55 -37.07 -21.43
C PRO A 27 27.13 -36.06 -22.49
N SER A 28 25.85 -35.92 -22.73
CA SER A 28 25.29 -34.79 -23.48
C SER A 28 25.73 -33.49 -22.83
N PRO A 29 26.16 -32.49 -23.62
CA PRO A 29 26.44 -31.18 -23.06
C PRO A 29 25.15 -30.69 -22.39
N ALA A 30 25.26 -30.37 -21.09
CA ALA A 30 24.20 -29.67 -20.37
C ALA A 30 23.96 -28.34 -21.11
N GLU A 31 22.81 -28.18 -21.73
CA GLU A 31 22.34 -26.89 -22.17
C GLU A 31 22.30 -25.98 -20.94
N SER A 32 23.23 -25.04 -20.91
CA SER A 32 23.21 -23.95 -19.95
C SER A 32 21.90 -23.18 -20.21
N GLN A 33 20.87 -23.42 -19.38
CA GLN A 33 19.71 -22.56 -19.34
C GLN A 33 20.21 -21.17 -18.88
N THR A 34 20.47 -20.30 -19.84
CA THR A 34 20.64 -18.88 -19.57
C THR A 34 19.41 -18.42 -18.84
N ALA A 35 19.55 -17.95 -17.59
CA ALA A 35 18.49 -17.31 -16.87
C ALA A 35 17.86 -16.25 -17.78
N PRO A 36 16.54 -16.14 -17.83
CA PRO A 36 15.87 -15.16 -18.68
C PRO A 36 16.48 -13.78 -18.41
N ALA A 37 16.81 -13.05 -19.46
CA ALA A 37 17.31 -11.68 -19.36
C ALA A 37 16.30 -10.90 -18.50
N ARG A 38 16.78 -10.27 -17.41
CA ARG A 38 15.92 -9.45 -16.56
C ARG A 38 15.31 -8.35 -17.42
N SER A 39 14.00 -8.17 -17.32
CA SER A 39 13.30 -7.09 -18.02
C SER A 39 13.90 -5.75 -17.63
N THR A 40 14.11 -4.88 -18.58
CA THR A 40 14.51 -3.48 -18.37
C THR A 40 13.29 -2.57 -18.21
N GLU A 41 12.09 -3.11 -18.45
CA GLU A 41 10.81 -2.40 -18.38
C GLU A 41 9.85 -3.16 -17.49
N TRP A 42 9.03 -2.43 -16.76
CA TRP A 42 7.97 -3.01 -15.94
C TRP A 42 6.68 -3.23 -16.72
N GLY A 43 5.91 -4.23 -16.32
CA GLY A 43 4.68 -4.65 -17.00
C GLY A 43 3.47 -3.80 -16.58
N ARG A 44 3.28 -2.62 -17.17
CA ARG A 44 2.17 -1.69 -16.86
C ARG A 44 0.80 -2.35 -16.98
N ALA A 45 0.56 -3.10 -18.08
CA ALA A 45 -0.71 -3.78 -18.31
C ALA A 45 -0.99 -4.86 -17.26
N ALA A 46 0.02 -5.66 -16.89
CA ALA A 46 -0.11 -6.69 -15.87
C ALA A 46 -0.40 -6.08 -14.48
N ALA A 47 0.26 -4.96 -14.14
CA ALA A 47 -0.02 -4.23 -12.91
C ALA A 47 -1.46 -3.68 -12.88
N ALA A 48 -1.96 -3.16 -14.01
CA ALA A 48 -3.34 -2.69 -14.12
C ALA A 48 -4.35 -3.83 -13.93
N GLU A 49 -4.13 -4.98 -14.58
CA GLU A 49 -4.98 -6.15 -14.45
C GLU A 49 -5.02 -6.65 -12.99
N TYR A 50 -3.85 -6.73 -12.33
CA TYR A 50 -3.78 -7.10 -10.92
C TYR A 50 -4.57 -6.12 -10.04
N LEU A 51 -4.32 -4.82 -10.16
CA LEU A 51 -4.98 -3.79 -9.35
C LEU A 51 -6.49 -3.77 -9.57
N ASP A 52 -6.96 -3.81 -10.83
CA ASP A 52 -8.38 -3.85 -11.17
C ASP A 52 -9.05 -5.13 -10.62
N GLY A 53 -8.37 -6.28 -10.76
CA GLY A 53 -8.85 -7.55 -10.22
C GLY A 53 -8.96 -7.54 -8.69
N ARG A 54 -7.99 -6.96 -7.98
CA ARG A 54 -8.01 -6.86 -6.51
C ARG A 54 -9.09 -5.92 -6.01
N GLN A 55 -9.29 -4.77 -6.67
CA GLN A 55 -10.36 -3.84 -6.31
C GLN A 55 -11.75 -4.44 -6.59
N ALA A 56 -11.94 -5.12 -7.71
CA ALA A 56 -13.18 -5.83 -8.01
C ALA A 56 -13.48 -6.93 -6.98
N TRP A 57 -12.47 -7.71 -6.63
CA TRP A 57 -12.59 -8.71 -5.56
C TRP A 57 -12.97 -8.06 -4.23
N TRP A 58 -12.29 -6.99 -3.80
CA TRP A 58 -12.58 -6.30 -2.55
C TRP A 58 -14.04 -5.85 -2.47
N MET A 59 -14.56 -5.23 -3.53
CA MET A 59 -15.96 -4.78 -3.58
C MET A 59 -16.97 -5.95 -3.57
N SER A 60 -16.58 -7.13 -4.05
CA SER A 60 -17.41 -8.32 -4.03
C SER A 60 -17.29 -9.15 -2.74
N TRP A 61 -16.29 -8.85 -1.90
CA TRP A 61 -16.03 -9.64 -0.72
C TRP A 61 -17.07 -9.35 0.39
N PRO A 62 -17.78 -10.39 0.90
CA PRO A 62 -18.84 -10.15 1.89
C PRO A 62 -18.39 -9.43 3.17
N ARG A 63 -17.11 -9.57 3.56
CA ARG A 63 -16.57 -8.86 4.73
C ARG A 63 -16.26 -7.38 4.47
N ALA A 64 -16.08 -6.98 3.22
CA ALA A 64 -15.94 -5.59 2.85
C ALA A 64 -17.30 -4.91 2.59
N ALA A 65 -18.35 -5.70 2.33
CA ALA A 65 -19.70 -5.16 2.11
C ALA A 65 -20.20 -4.36 3.32
N ARG A 66 -20.84 -3.24 3.02
CA ARG A 66 -21.46 -2.35 4.00
C ARG A 66 -22.89 -2.05 3.57
N ASP A 67 -23.61 -1.36 4.44
CA ASP A 67 -24.99 -0.95 4.19
C ASP A 67 -25.14 -0.10 2.93
N HIS A 68 -26.36 0.11 2.49
CA HIS A 68 -26.70 0.85 1.27
C HIS A 68 -25.99 0.34 -0.01
N GLY A 69 -25.51 -0.91 -0.03
CA GLY A 69 -24.80 -1.47 -1.18
C GLY A 69 -23.44 -0.80 -1.42
N THR A 70 -22.76 -0.39 -0.35
CA THR A 70 -21.41 0.17 -0.38
C THR A 70 -20.37 -0.83 0.13
N SER A 71 -19.11 -0.48 0.08
CA SER A 71 -17.99 -1.28 0.60
C SER A 71 -17.10 -0.44 1.51
N CYS A 72 -16.44 -1.10 2.46
CA CYS A 72 -15.39 -0.50 3.26
C CYS A 72 -14.24 -0.03 2.36
N VAL A 73 -13.76 1.19 2.59
CA VAL A 73 -12.51 1.68 1.99
C VAL A 73 -11.35 1.19 2.84
N SER A 74 -10.44 0.43 2.25
CA SER A 74 -9.30 -0.13 2.97
C SER A 74 -8.00 0.65 2.71
N CYS A 75 -7.13 0.71 3.73
CA CYS A 75 -5.81 1.31 3.61
C CYS A 75 -4.86 0.50 2.71
N HIS A 76 -5.08 -0.80 2.57
CA HIS A 76 -4.18 -1.72 1.87
C HIS A 76 -4.56 -1.97 0.40
N THR A 77 -5.85 -2.11 0.05
CA THR A 77 -6.29 -2.43 -1.32
C THR A 77 -6.89 -1.20 -2.00
N THR A 78 -7.89 -0.57 -1.36
CA THR A 78 -8.69 0.48 -1.99
C THR A 78 -7.93 1.81 -2.13
N LEU A 79 -7.26 2.29 -1.06
CA LEU A 79 -6.55 3.56 -1.11
C LEU A 79 -5.39 3.53 -2.12
N PRO A 80 -4.45 2.56 -2.08
CA PRO A 80 -3.37 2.51 -3.06
C PRO A 80 -3.88 2.37 -4.50
N TYR A 81 -4.95 1.60 -4.70
CA TYR A 81 -5.62 1.49 -5.99
C TYR A 81 -6.13 2.85 -6.48
N ALA A 82 -6.90 3.56 -5.65
CA ALA A 82 -7.51 4.84 -6.00
C ALA A 82 -6.47 5.92 -6.37
N LEU A 83 -5.30 5.88 -5.71
CA LEU A 83 -4.21 6.83 -5.98
C LEU A 83 -3.42 6.45 -7.24
N ALA A 84 -3.16 5.16 -7.45
CA ALA A 84 -2.29 4.69 -8.53
C ALA A 84 -3.00 4.54 -9.88
N ARG A 85 -4.25 4.08 -9.88
CA ARG A 85 -4.94 3.68 -11.11
C ARG A 85 -5.14 4.82 -12.12
N PRO A 86 -5.47 6.07 -11.72
CA PRO A 86 -5.57 7.17 -12.65
C PRO A 86 -4.25 7.50 -13.38
N ALA A 87 -3.12 7.47 -12.66
CA ALA A 87 -1.80 7.68 -13.25
C ALA A 87 -1.44 6.56 -14.22
N LEU A 88 -1.71 5.31 -13.85
CA LEU A 88 -1.47 4.14 -14.69
C LEU A 88 -2.36 4.14 -15.94
N ARG A 89 -3.63 4.53 -15.81
CA ARG A 89 -4.58 4.72 -16.92
C ARG A 89 -4.01 5.69 -17.94
N LYS A 90 -3.50 6.83 -17.48
CA LYS A 90 -2.85 7.81 -18.36
C LYS A 90 -1.62 7.22 -19.06
N ALA A 91 -0.78 6.48 -18.35
CA ALA A 91 0.42 5.83 -18.91
C ALA A 91 0.10 4.73 -19.93
N LEU A 92 -1.09 4.11 -19.82
CA LEU A 92 -1.60 3.11 -20.77
C LEU A 92 -2.37 3.72 -21.94
N GLY A 93 -2.60 5.04 -21.94
CA GLY A 93 -3.42 5.72 -22.97
C GLY A 93 -4.91 5.39 -22.90
N GLU A 94 -5.39 4.90 -21.76
CA GLU A 94 -6.82 4.62 -21.54
C GLU A 94 -7.58 5.95 -21.35
N THR A 95 -8.71 6.11 -22.05
CA THR A 95 -9.45 7.38 -22.11
C THR A 95 -10.58 7.49 -21.07
N ALA A 96 -10.93 6.40 -20.40
CA ALA A 96 -12.01 6.35 -19.42
C ALA A 96 -11.61 5.51 -18.20
N PRO A 97 -12.19 5.77 -17.01
CA PRO A 97 -12.06 4.92 -15.84
C PRO A 97 -12.52 3.48 -16.15
N THR A 98 -11.84 2.50 -15.56
CA THR A 98 -12.29 1.11 -15.61
C THR A 98 -13.54 0.89 -14.75
N ILE A 99 -14.19 -0.26 -14.94
CA ILE A 99 -15.39 -0.60 -14.15
C ILE A 99 -15.07 -0.59 -12.63
N PRO A 100 -13.99 -1.22 -12.13
CA PRO A 100 -13.64 -1.16 -10.71
C PRO A 100 -13.36 0.27 -10.21
N GLU A 101 -12.71 1.12 -11.03
CA GLU A 101 -12.43 2.51 -10.70
C GLU A 101 -13.72 3.33 -10.57
N ALA A 102 -14.63 3.20 -11.54
CA ALA A 102 -15.93 3.87 -11.52
C ALA A 102 -16.80 3.43 -10.34
N HIS A 103 -16.88 2.13 -10.05
CA HIS A 103 -17.64 1.60 -8.93
C HIS A 103 -17.07 2.04 -7.58
N LEU A 104 -15.74 2.10 -7.45
CA LEU A 104 -15.12 2.64 -6.24
C LEU A 104 -15.57 4.08 -5.98
N LEU A 105 -15.43 4.94 -6.98
CA LEU A 105 -15.79 6.36 -6.86
C LEU A 105 -17.29 6.55 -6.58
N GLU A 106 -18.14 5.78 -7.23
CA GLU A 106 -19.59 5.78 -6.94
C GLU A 106 -19.87 5.39 -5.48
N GLY A 107 -19.24 4.32 -4.99
CA GLY A 107 -19.37 3.88 -3.60
C GLY A 107 -18.92 4.93 -2.59
N VAL A 108 -17.76 5.57 -2.82
CA VAL A 108 -17.23 6.64 -1.97
C VAL A 108 -18.17 7.86 -1.97
N ARG A 109 -18.60 8.34 -3.15
CA ARG A 109 -19.55 9.46 -3.28
C ARG A 109 -20.87 9.17 -2.56
N LYS A 110 -21.38 7.96 -2.72
CA LYS A 110 -22.61 7.53 -2.05
C LYS A 110 -22.49 7.57 -0.52
N ARG A 111 -21.37 7.09 0.03
CA ARG A 111 -21.13 7.15 1.49
C ARG A 111 -20.95 8.58 1.99
N VAL A 112 -20.31 9.43 1.20
CA VAL A 112 -20.18 10.88 1.51
C VAL A 112 -21.55 11.54 1.54
N ALA A 113 -22.39 11.32 0.53
CA ALA A 113 -23.74 11.90 0.44
C ALA A 113 -24.67 11.40 1.55
N LEU A 114 -24.61 10.10 1.87
CA LEU A 114 -25.45 9.46 2.89
C LEU A 114 -24.78 9.43 4.28
N TRP A 115 -23.83 10.31 4.54
CA TRP A 115 -22.96 10.29 5.73
C TRP A 115 -23.69 10.06 7.06
N ASN A 116 -24.86 10.67 7.25
CA ASN A 116 -25.65 10.55 8.46
C ASN A 116 -26.58 9.32 8.48
N GLU A 117 -26.72 8.62 7.36
CA GLU A 117 -27.61 7.46 7.18
C GLU A 117 -26.85 6.15 7.19
N VAL A 118 -25.62 6.12 6.62
CA VAL A 118 -24.79 4.92 6.57
C VAL A 118 -24.25 4.56 7.95
N GLU A 119 -24.12 3.27 8.23
CA GLU A 119 -23.44 2.78 9.43
C GLU A 119 -21.92 3.00 9.33
N ALA A 120 -21.25 3.11 10.46
CA ALA A 120 -19.78 3.08 10.52
C ALA A 120 -19.25 1.73 9.99
N PHE A 121 -18.04 1.70 9.44
CA PHE A 121 -17.45 0.46 8.92
C PHE A 121 -17.42 -0.66 9.97
N TYR A 122 -17.17 -0.33 11.21
CA TYR A 122 -17.19 -1.23 12.37
C TYR A 122 -17.97 -0.59 13.51
N PRO A 123 -19.28 -0.86 13.62
CA PRO A 123 -20.10 -0.31 14.71
C PRO A 123 -19.71 -0.89 16.07
N ASP A 124 -19.79 -0.07 17.14
CA ASP A 124 -19.48 -0.49 18.52
C ASP A 124 -20.27 -1.72 18.95
N GLN A 125 -21.51 -1.85 18.50
CA GLN A 125 -22.41 -2.95 18.82
C GLN A 125 -21.87 -4.32 18.36
N THR A 126 -21.08 -4.34 17.31
CA THR A 126 -20.56 -5.59 16.71
C THR A 126 -19.04 -5.70 16.85
N ALA A 127 -18.34 -4.59 16.91
CA ALA A 127 -16.88 -4.55 16.88
C ALA A 127 -16.24 -4.10 18.21
N GLY A 128 -17.06 -3.62 19.17
CA GLY A 128 -16.62 -3.11 20.48
C GLY A 128 -16.22 -1.63 20.45
N LEU A 129 -16.15 -1.03 21.65
CA LEU A 129 -15.76 0.37 21.82
C LEU A 129 -14.24 0.56 21.56
N PRO A 130 -13.80 1.69 20.97
CA PRO A 130 -14.59 2.80 20.40
C PRO A 130 -14.68 2.72 18.84
N LYS A 131 -14.98 1.55 18.29
CA LYS A 131 -14.87 1.26 16.85
C LYS A 131 -15.73 2.16 15.95
N THR A 132 -16.88 2.62 16.41
CA THR A 132 -17.70 3.57 15.64
C THR A 132 -16.95 4.87 15.38
N SER A 133 -16.36 5.50 16.40
CA SER A 133 -15.62 6.75 16.24
C SER A 133 -14.33 6.56 15.43
N GLU A 134 -13.60 5.48 15.67
CA GLU A 134 -12.40 5.11 14.90
C GLU A 134 -12.75 4.92 13.43
N SER A 135 -13.81 4.17 13.12
CA SER A 135 -14.27 3.94 11.74
C SER A 135 -14.66 5.24 11.04
N ARG A 136 -15.40 6.11 11.73
CA ARG A 136 -15.85 7.38 11.14
C ARG A 136 -14.68 8.31 10.83
N GLY A 137 -13.72 8.42 11.73
CA GLY A 137 -12.52 9.23 11.48
C GLY A 137 -11.70 8.69 10.32
N THR A 138 -11.45 7.38 10.29
CA THR A 138 -10.73 6.71 9.19
C THR A 138 -11.46 6.89 7.86
N GLU A 139 -12.78 6.61 7.83
CA GLU A 139 -13.59 6.74 6.62
C GLU A 139 -13.59 8.17 6.06
N ALA A 140 -13.73 9.19 6.92
CA ALA A 140 -13.74 10.58 6.50
C ALA A 140 -12.43 10.98 5.82
N ILE A 141 -11.29 10.55 6.36
CA ILE A 141 -9.97 10.80 5.78
C ILE A 141 -9.82 10.07 4.44
N LEU A 142 -10.15 8.78 4.38
CA LEU A 142 -10.00 7.99 3.15
C LEU A 142 -10.92 8.48 2.04
N ASN A 143 -12.15 8.87 2.35
CA ASN A 143 -13.05 9.48 1.37
C ASN A 143 -12.50 10.81 0.84
N ALA A 144 -11.98 11.67 1.74
CA ALA A 144 -11.43 12.96 1.35
C ALA A 144 -10.22 12.83 0.43
N ILE A 145 -9.24 11.97 0.77
CA ILE A 145 -8.04 11.81 -0.06
C ILE A 145 -8.35 11.18 -1.41
N ILE A 146 -9.25 10.19 -1.48
CA ILE A 146 -9.64 9.55 -2.75
C ILE A 146 -10.32 10.57 -3.66
N LEU A 147 -11.30 11.31 -3.16
CA LEU A 147 -12.05 12.26 -3.98
C LEU A 147 -11.20 13.48 -4.37
N ALA A 148 -10.39 14.03 -3.43
CA ALA A 148 -9.50 15.15 -3.72
C ALA A 148 -8.42 14.78 -4.75
N SER A 149 -7.84 13.58 -4.65
CA SER A 149 -6.87 13.08 -5.64
C SER A 149 -7.50 12.88 -7.01
N HIS A 150 -8.75 12.42 -7.06
CA HIS A 150 -9.49 12.30 -8.32
C HIS A 150 -9.79 13.69 -8.94
N ASP A 151 -10.29 14.62 -8.13
CA ASP A 151 -10.59 15.98 -8.56
C ASP A 151 -9.33 16.74 -9.02
N ALA A 152 -8.16 16.42 -8.48
CA ALA A 152 -6.88 16.98 -8.92
C ALA A 152 -6.56 16.65 -10.40
N TYR A 153 -6.97 15.46 -10.89
CA TYR A 153 -6.85 15.13 -12.32
C TYR A 153 -7.82 15.92 -13.20
N ASP A 154 -8.99 16.26 -12.66
CA ASP A 154 -10.01 17.05 -13.36
C ASP A 154 -9.76 18.57 -13.22
N GLY A 155 -8.87 18.99 -12.31
CA GLY A 155 -8.48 20.38 -12.06
C GLY A 155 -9.59 21.23 -11.41
N HIS A 156 -10.59 20.60 -10.79
CA HIS A 156 -11.76 21.26 -10.22
C HIS A 156 -12.27 20.52 -8.96
N LEU A 157 -12.53 21.25 -7.89
CA LEU A 157 -13.06 20.71 -6.64
C LEU A 157 -14.57 20.47 -6.74
N SER A 158 -14.97 19.21 -6.78
CA SER A 158 -16.37 18.80 -6.89
C SER A 158 -17.15 19.05 -5.58
N ASN A 159 -18.47 19.07 -5.67
CA ASN A 159 -19.34 19.18 -4.50
C ASN A 159 -19.22 17.95 -3.58
N ASP A 160 -18.99 16.77 -4.14
CA ASP A 160 -18.80 15.55 -3.37
C ASP A 160 -17.53 15.64 -2.51
N THR A 161 -16.44 16.16 -3.07
CA THR A 161 -15.18 16.38 -2.35
C THR A 161 -15.33 17.47 -1.28
N ARG A 162 -16.05 18.56 -1.56
CA ARG A 162 -16.37 19.57 -0.55
C ARG A 162 -17.14 18.94 0.62
N GLN A 163 -18.15 18.12 0.34
CA GLN A 163 -18.91 17.41 1.37
C GLN A 163 -18.03 16.42 2.14
N ALA A 164 -17.09 15.73 1.47
CA ALA A 164 -16.14 14.84 2.15
C ALA A 164 -15.26 15.62 3.13
N PHE A 165 -14.76 16.80 2.74
CA PHE A 165 -14.02 17.67 3.65
C PHE A 165 -14.87 18.21 4.81
N GLU A 166 -16.13 18.55 4.58
CA GLU A 166 -17.03 18.93 5.69
C GLU A 166 -17.19 17.79 6.70
N ASN A 167 -17.36 16.55 6.22
CA ASN A 167 -17.47 15.38 7.08
C ASN A 167 -16.14 15.14 7.83
N LEU A 168 -15.00 15.32 7.18
CA LEU A 168 -13.66 15.25 7.76
C LEU A 168 -13.50 16.25 8.90
N TRP A 169 -13.72 17.54 8.64
CA TRP A 169 -13.48 18.60 9.62
C TRP A 169 -14.42 18.53 10.82
N LYS A 170 -15.67 18.03 10.66
CA LYS A 170 -16.60 17.80 11.78
C LYS A 170 -16.08 16.82 12.82
N LEU A 171 -15.22 15.86 12.41
CA LEU A 171 -14.70 14.81 13.28
C LEU A 171 -13.32 15.11 13.86
N GLN A 172 -12.65 16.17 13.42
CA GLN A 172 -11.32 16.54 13.92
C GLN A 172 -11.35 16.83 15.42
N PHE A 173 -10.42 16.26 16.16
CA PHE A 173 -10.21 16.62 17.56
C PHE A 173 -9.68 18.05 17.66
N THR A 174 -10.36 18.88 18.45
CA THR A 174 -10.03 20.29 18.63
C THR A 174 -9.38 20.59 19.97
N ARG A 175 -9.28 19.58 20.85
CA ARG A 175 -8.78 19.70 22.23
C ARG A 175 -8.07 18.42 22.65
N GLY A 176 -7.22 18.52 23.68
CA GLY A 176 -6.48 17.40 24.24
C GLY A 176 -5.23 17.07 23.43
N GLU A 177 -4.54 16.00 23.81
CA GLU A 177 -3.26 15.57 23.20
C GLU A 177 -3.42 15.20 21.72
N GLY A 178 -4.59 14.75 21.29
CA GLY A 178 -4.88 14.43 19.90
C GLY A 178 -5.42 15.61 19.07
N ALA A 179 -5.41 16.85 19.58
CA ALA A 179 -5.93 18.01 18.85
C ALA A 179 -5.23 18.15 17.49
N GLY A 180 -6.02 18.24 16.43
CA GLY A 180 -5.53 18.25 15.03
C GLY A 180 -5.66 16.92 14.30
N ALA A 181 -5.72 15.79 15.01
CA ALA A 181 -5.93 14.47 14.45
C ALA A 181 -7.41 14.03 14.50
N TRP A 182 -7.63 12.79 14.14
CA TRP A 182 -8.93 12.10 14.14
C TRP A 182 -8.81 10.77 14.88
N ALA A 183 -9.94 10.24 15.36
CA ALA A 183 -10.02 8.84 15.72
C ALA A 183 -9.66 7.98 14.51
N TRP A 184 -8.84 6.95 14.73
CA TRP A 184 -8.33 6.10 13.66
C TRP A 184 -8.49 4.63 14.03
N LEU A 185 -8.82 3.78 13.06
CA LEU A 185 -9.03 2.36 13.29
C LEU A 185 -7.80 1.70 13.90
N TYR A 186 -8.03 0.99 14.99
CA TYR A 186 -7.02 0.22 15.70
C TYR A 186 -7.43 -1.25 15.81
N PHE A 187 -6.68 -2.12 15.18
CA PHE A 187 -6.83 -3.58 15.27
C PHE A 187 -5.54 -4.28 15.69
N ASN A 188 -4.53 -3.51 16.13
CA ASN A 188 -3.18 -3.99 16.35
C ASN A 188 -2.61 -4.67 15.09
N LEU A 189 -2.77 -4.00 13.95
CA LEU A 189 -2.31 -4.44 12.63
C LEU A 189 -1.42 -3.35 12.00
N ALA A 190 -0.11 -3.55 12.12
CA ALA A 190 0.87 -2.68 11.48
C ALA A 190 0.84 -2.84 9.94
N PRO A 191 1.18 -1.77 9.20
CA PRO A 191 1.54 -0.43 9.68
C PRO A 191 0.33 0.51 9.87
N TRP A 192 -0.86 0.18 9.36
CA TRP A 192 -1.97 1.12 9.17
C TRP A 192 -2.98 1.19 10.33
N GLU A 193 -3.07 0.14 11.15
CA GLU A 193 -4.12 -0.02 12.18
C GLU A 193 -3.50 -0.46 13.51
N SER A 194 -2.35 0.12 13.86
CA SER A 194 -1.57 -0.15 15.07
C SER A 194 -1.41 1.11 15.93
N ASP A 195 -0.72 0.98 17.05
CA ASP A 195 -0.39 2.13 17.89
C ASP A 195 0.34 3.21 17.08
N GLY A 196 -0.07 4.46 17.27
CA GLY A 196 0.48 5.60 16.53
C GLY A 196 -0.11 5.81 15.13
N ALA A 197 -0.88 4.88 14.56
CA ALA A 197 -1.41 4.99 13.20
C ALA A 197 -2.38 6.18 12.97
N ALA A 198 -2.84 6.83 14.03
CA ALA A 198 -3.56 8.12 13.91
C ALA A 198 -2.69 9.20 13.24
N TYR A 199 -1.36 9.13 13.38
CA TYR A 199 -0.43 10.02 12.68
C TYR A 199 -0.44 9.77 11.17
N TYR A 200 -0.43 8.52 10.74
CA TYR A 200 -0.61 8.14 9.33
C TYR A 200 -1.91 8.72 8.77
N GLY A 201 -3.03 8.57 9.49
CA GLY A 201 -4.31 9.15 9.10
C GLY A 201 -4.25 10.68 8.97
N ALA A 202 -3.64 11.38 9.93
CA ALA A 202 -3.46 12.83 9.89
C ALA A 202 -2.58 13.27 8.70
N ALA A 203 -1.52 12.52 8.39
CA ALA A 203 -0.69 12.80 7.21
C ALA A 203 -1.49 12.63 5.90
N LEU A 204 -2.32 11.59 5.78
CA LEU A 204 -3.23 11.43 4.65
C LEU A 204 -4.24 12.58 4.53
N ALA A 205 -4.77 13.08 5.66
CA ALA A 205 -5.66 14.25 5.65
C ALA A 205 -4.93 15.50 5.14
N ALA A 206 -3.65 15.70 5.51
CA ALA A 206 -2.84 16.79 5.00
C ALA A 206 -2.56 16.65 3.50
N VAL A 207 -2.26 15.43 3.02
CA VAL A 207 -2.16 15.15 1.58
C VAL A 207 -3.47 15.50 0.87
N ALA A 208 -4.62 15.05 1.41
CA ALA A 208 -5.93 15.33 0.81
C ALA A 208 -6.19 16.83 0.65
N VAL A 209 -5.87 17.62 1.68
CA VAL A 209 -6.02 19.09 1.64
C VAL A 209 -5.07 19.73 0.64
N GLY A 210 -3.83 19.23 0.57
CA GLY A 210 -2.79 19.79 -0.29
C GLY A 210 -3.03 19.53 -1.77
N VAL A 211 -3.50 18.32 -2.15
CA VAL A 211 -3.79 17.97 -3.55
C VAL A 211 -5.12 18.57 -4.06
N ALA A 212 -6.00 19.02 -3.14
CA ALA A 212 -7.31 19.51 -3.50
C ALA A 212 -7.22 20.75 -4.40
N PRO A 213 -7.87 20.76 -5.59
CA PRO A 213 -7.82 21.89 -6.50
C PRO A 213 -8.55 23.13 -5.98
N ASP A 214 -8.64 24.17 -6.78
CA ASP A 214 -9.30 25.45 -6.47
C ASP A 214 -8.70 26.18 -5.25
N ASN A 215 -7.42 25.95 -4.96
CA ASN A 215 -6.72 26.54 -3.81
C ASN A 215 -7.41 26.23 -2.46
N TYR A 216 -8.01 25.06 -2.33
CA TYR A 216 -8.76 24.67 -1.13
C TYR A 216 -7.94 24.84 0.17
N ALA A 217 -6.65 24.50 0.15
CA ALA A 217 -5.75 24.65 1.30
C ALA A 217 -5.65 26.10 1.83
N THR A 218 -5.98 27.10 1.00
CA THR A 218 -5.93 28.53 1.40
C THR A 218 -7.31 29.10 1.75
N SER A 219 -8.38 28.29 1.67
CA SER A 219 -9.73 28.69 2.05
C SER A 219 -9.79 29.14 3.51
N THR A 220 -10.38 30.31 3.75
CA THR A 220 -10.50 30.87 5.13
C THR A 220 -11.32 29.99 6.05
N GLU A 221 -12.23 29.20 5.52
CA GLU A 221 -13.15 28.33 6.27
C GLU A 221 -12.45 27.22 7.04
N ILE A 222 -11.28 26.77 6.55
CA ILE A 222 -10.56 25.63 7.12
C ILE A 222 -9.32 26.03 7.93
N GLN A 223 -8.91 27.32 7.94
CA GLN A 223 -7.59 27.73 8.47
C GLN A 223 -7.41 27.37 9.95
N GLU A 224 -8.43 27.51 10.78
CA GLU A 224 -8.33 27.13 12.21
C GLU A 224 -8.10 25.61 12.36
N ARG A 225 -8.83 24.82 11.57
CA ARG A 225 -8.71 23.36 11.57
C ARG A 225 -7.38 22.89 10.97
N LEU A 226 -6.99 23.53 9.89
CA LEU A 226 -5.70 23.26 9.24
C LEU A 226 -4.51 23.59 10.14
N ALA A 227 -4.57 24.70 10.89
CA ALA A 227 -3.55 25.04 11.86
C ALA A 227 -3.39 23.99 12.97
N LEU A 228 -4.50 23.40 13.45
CA LEU A 228 -4.46 22.28 14.39
C LEU A 228 -3.81 21.03 13.78
N LEU A 229 -4.15 20.69 12.53
CA LEU A 229 -3.55 19.57 11.80
C LEU A 229 -2.04 19.75 11.63
N VAL A 230 -1.61 20.93 11.20
CA VAL A 230 -0.20 21.27 11.05
C VAL A 230 0.53 21.18 12.40
N ALA A 231 -0.05 21.72 13.48
CA ALA A 231 0.52 21.63 14.82
C ALA A 231 0.69 20.18 15.29
N TYR A 232 -0.31 19.34 15.07
CA TYR A 232 -0.27 17.90 15.41
C TYR A 232 0.84 17.16 14.63
N LEU A 233 0.94 17.38 13.33
CA LEU A 233 1.93 16.72 12.50
C LEU A 233 3.36 17.17 12.79
N ARG A 234 3.57 18.41 13.23
CA ARG A 234 4.88 18.93 13.62
C ARG A 234 5.29 18.53 15.03
N GLN A 235 4.34 18.10 15.86
CA GLN A 235 4.64 17.69 17.22
C GLN A 235 5.53 16.42 17.19
N ASP A 236 6.70 16.51 17.82
CA ASP A 236 7.67 15.42 17.94
C ASP A 236 8.13 14.83 16.58
N ALA A 237 8.02 15.59 15.49
CA ALA A 237 8.30 15.13 14.13
C ALA A 237 9.70 14.51 13.96
N GLU A 238 10.74 15.06 14.64
CA GLU A 238 12.11 14.55 14.57
C GLU A 238 12.28 13.17 15.24
N SER A 239 11.49 12.90 16.28
CA SER A 239 11.56 11.65 17.06
C SER A 239 10.61 10.57 16.56
N ARG A 240 9.80 10.87 15.54
CA ARG A 240 8.87 9.91 14.94
C ARG A 240 9.60 8.76 14.24
N PRO A 241 9.01 7.56 14.23
CA PRO A 241 9.51 6.45 13.42
C PRO A 241 9.71 6.85 11.94
N PRO A 242 10.66 6.24 11.22
CA PRO A 242 10.88 6.55 9.81
C PRO A 242 9.62 6.46 8.94
N PHE A 243 8.71 5.51 9.20
CA PHE A 243 7.43 5.40 8.48
C PHE A 243 6.60 6.69 8.61
N ASP A 244 6.41 7.20 9.82
CA ASP A 244 5.68 8.44 10.07
C ASP A 244 6.35 9.63 9.40
N ARG A 245 7.69 9.67 9.41
CA ARG A 245 8.46 10.73 8.77
C ARG A 245 8.37 10.70 7.24
N VAL A 246 8.31 9.51 6.63
CA VAL A 246 8.01 9.37 5.19
C VAL A 246 6.61 9.92 4.87
N MET A 247 5.62 9.61 5.69
CA MET A 247 4.26 10.12 5.50
C MET A 247 4.18 11.64 5.72
N LEU A 248 4.92 12.19 6.70
CA LEU A 248 5.04 13.63 6.91
C LEU A 248 5.73 14.32 5.73
N LEU A 249 6.78 13.72 5.19
CA LEU A 249 7.46 14.24 3.99
C LEU A 249 6.48 14.32 2.83
N TRP A 250 5.73 13.25 2.55
CA TRP A 250 4.70 13.26 1.51
C TRP A 250 3.66 14.37 1.75
N ALA A 251 3.12 14.45 2.97
CA ALA A 251 2.17 15.52 3.30
C ALA A 251 2.76 16.92 3.05
N SER A 252 4.05 17.12 3.32
CA SER A 252 4.74 18.40 3.14
C SER A 252 5.03 18.77 1.69
N THR A 253 5.03 17.80 0.77
CA THR A 253 5.14 18.09 -0.67
C THR A 253 3.84 18.62 -1.25
N GLU A 254 2.72 18.23 -0.69
CA GLU A 254 1.39 18.66 -1.13
C GLU A 254 0.89 19.91 -0.36
N LEU A 255 1.15 19.97 0.94
CA LEU A 255 0.70 21.06 1.81
C LEU A 255 1.85 22.03 2.12
N SER A 256 1.89 23.14 1.40
CA SER A 256 2.91 24.16 1.55
C SER A 256 2.98 24.69 2.99
N GLY A 257 4.22 24.86 3.51
CA GLY A 257 4.46 25.41 4.84
C GLY A 257 4.35 24.40 6.00
N LEU A 258 4.03 23.12 5.71
CA LEU A 258 4.04 22.07 6.73
C LEU A 258 5.44 21.79 7.25
N LEU A 259 6.44 21.70 6.37
CA LEU A 259 7.86 21.60 6.70
C LEU A 259 8.67 22.69 5.97
N THR A 260 9.78 23.06 6.54
CA THR A 260 10.83 23.85 5.86
C THR A 260 11.64 22.96 4.92
N SER A 261 12.35 23.57 3.97
CA SER A 261 13.24 22.81 3.07
C SER A 261 14.34 22.05 3.83
N ASP A 262 14.88 22.60 4.90
CA ASP A 262 15.91 21.95 5.71
C ASP A 262 15.35 20.72 6.46
N GLU A 263 14.13 20.80 6.99
CA GLU A 263 13.43 19.68 7.63
C GLU A 263 13.13 18.57 6.60
N GLN A 264 12.64 18.92 5.39
CA GLN A 264 12.45 17.96 4.31
C GLN A 264 13.77 17.28 3.94
N GLN A 265 14.84 18.03 3.74
CA GLN A 265 16.17 17.49 3.43
C GLN A 265 16.73 16.60 4.54
N SER A 266 16.43 16.89 5.82
CA SER A 266 16.79 16.01 6.94
C SER A 266 16.08 14.66 6.82
N ILE A 267 14.78 14.66 6.58
CA ILE A 267 14.00 13.42 6.41
C ILE A 267 14.51 12.62 5.20
N ILE A 268 14.77 13.29 4.07
CA ILE A 268 15.30 12.66 2.87
C ILE A 268 16.63 11.94 3.17
N ARG A 269 17.58 12.61 3.84
CA ARG A 269 18.87 11.98 4.19
C ARG A 269 18.70 10.78 5.10
N ASP A 270 17.83 10.89 6.12
CA ASP A 270 17.63 9.81 7.07
C ASP A 270 16.98 8.59 6.40
N VAL A 271 15.98 8.80 5.53
CA VAL A 271 15.31 7.73 4.79
C VAL A 271 16.26 7.08 3.78
N MET A 272 17.06 7.88 3.07
CA MET A 272 18.10 7.36 2.16
C MET A 272 19.12 6.48 2.89
N SER A 273 19.51 6.85 4.12
CA SER A 273 20.45 6.05 4.91
C SER A 273 19.93 4.66 5.31
N LEU A 274 18.63 4.40 5.18
CA LEU A 274 17.98 3.11 5.43
C LEU A 274 17.92 2.23 4.19
N GLN A 275 18.37 2.72 3.02
CA GLN A 275 18.38 1.92 1.79
C GLN A 275 19.31 0.71 1.95
N THR A 276 18.86 -0.44 1.52
CA THR A 276 19.65 -1.67 1.58
C THR A 276 20.60 -1.79 0.38
N SER A 277 21.58 -2.65 0.49
CA SER A 277 22.60 -2.82 -0.57
C SER A 277 22.06 -3.34 -1.90
N ASP A 278 20.83 -3.86 -1.94
CA ASP A 278 20.15 -4.27 -3.17
C ASP A 278 19.39 -3.13 -3.87
N GLY A 279 19.38 -1.94 -3.26
CA GLY A 279 18.72 -0.74 -3.77
C GLY A 279 17.28 -0.54 -3.29
N GLY A 280 16.69 -1.48 -2.56
CA GLY A 280 15.35 -1.36 -1.99
C GLY A 280 15.33 -0.85 -0.56
N TRP A 281 14.15 -0.84 0.05
CA TRP A 281 13.93 -0.59 1.48
C TRP A 281 13.12 -1.72 2.09
N SER A 282 13.42 -2.01 3.36
CA SER A 282 12.65 -2.95 4.16
C SER A 282 11.62 -2.23 5.02
N LEU A 283 10.38 -2.69 5.00
CA LEU A 283 9.33 -2.18 5.87
C LEU A 283 9.67 -2.34 7.37
N THR A 284 10.42 -3.38 7.73
CA THR A 284 10.87 -3.60 9.10
C THR A 284 11.85 -2.55 9.62
N SER A 285 12.58 -1.86 8.72
CA SER A 285 13.49 -0.77 9.09
C SER A 285 12.76 0.56 9.35
N LEU A 286 11.50 0.66 8.97
CA LEU A 286 10.74 1.90 9.06
C LEU A 286 10.02 2.10 10.39
N GLY A 287 9.99 1.11 11.27
CA GLY A 287 9.34 1.22 12.57
C GLY A 287 9.59 0.01 13.46
N GLN A 288 9.17 0.15 14.71
CA GLN A 288 9.16 -0.97 15.65
C GLN A 288 7.79 -1.64 15.61
N TRP A 289 7.68 -2.68 14.79
CA TRP A 289 6.43 -3.39 14.58
C TRP A 289 6.33 -4.58 15.52
N GLY A 290 5.30 -4.61 16.36
CA GLY A 290 5.00 -5.74 17.20
C GLY A 290 4.33 -6.88 16.43
N GLY A 291 5.09 -7.88 16.00
CA GLY A 291 4.50 -9.11 15.46
C GLY A 291 3.67 -9.84 16.50
N ARG A 292 2.57 -10.49 16.09
CA ARG A 292 1.72 -11.29 16.97
C ARG A 292 2.39 -12.64 17.26
N ASP A 293 2.20 -13.12 18.47
CA ASP A 293 2.64 -14.48 18.89
C ASP A 293 4.14 -14.76 18.64
N GLY A 294 4.98 -13.73 18.73
CA GLY A 294 6.43 -13.86 18.51
C GLY A 294 6.84 -13.91 17.03
N PHE A 295 5.92 -13.59 16.11
CA PHE A 295 6.24 -13.49 14.68
C PHE A 295 7.28 -12.40 14.43
N SER A 296 8.29 -12.73 13.63
CA SER A 296 9.30 -11.81 13.13
C SER A 296 9.09 -11.63 11.62
N ALA A 297 8.87 -10.40 11.18
CA ALA A 297 8.73 -10.09 9.78
C ALA A 297 10.08 -10.21 9.03
N ASP A 298 10.01 -10.42 7.73
CA ASP A 298 11.18 -10.48 6.84
C ASP A 298 11.92 -9.13 6.87
N PRO A 299 13.24 -9.12 7.17
CA PRO A 299 14.05 -7.90 7.16
C PRO A 299 14.52 -7.49 5.77
N GLY A 300 14.26 -8.27 4.72
CA GLY A 300 14.63 -7.95 3.33
C GLY A 300 13.87 -6.77 2.76
N SER A 301 14.37 -6.23 1.64
CA SER A 301 13.66 -5.21 0.87
C SER A 301 12.32 -5.73 0.37
N ASP A 302 11.29 -4.89 0.41
CA ASP A 302 9.95 -5.26 -0.02
C ASP A 302 9.31 -4.20 -0.92
N GLY A 303 8.29 -4.62 -1.67
CA GLY A 303 7.65 -3.76 -2.67
C GLY A 303 6.88 -2.59 -2.07
N TYR A 304 6.36 -2.72 -0.82
CA TYR A 304 5.62 -1.62 -0.21
C TYR A 304 6.53 -0.51 0.29
N ALA A 305 7.57 -0.86 1.07
CA ALA A 305 8.53 0.12 1.55
C ALA A 305 9.26 0.80 0.38
N THR A 306 9.76 0.01 -0.58
CA THR A 306 10.49 0.54 -1.73
C THR A 306 9.60 1.43 -2.60
N GLY A 307 8.38 0.98 -2.92
CA GLY A 307 7.43 1.76 -3.72
C GLY A 307 7.00 3.06 -3.05
N LEU A 308 6.62 3.01 -1.77
CA LEU A 308 6.22 4.20 -1.00
C LEU A 308 7.36 5.22 -0.92
N ILE A 309 8.56 4.78 -0.51
CA ILE A 309 9.69 5.67 -0.33
C ILE A 309 10.13 6.27 -1.67
N ALA A 310 10.27 5.46 -2.71
CA ALA A 310 10.65 5.94 -4.04
C ALA A 310 9.64 6.95 -4.59
N PHE A 311 8.35 6.73 -4.38
CA PHE A 311 7.31 7.69 -4.73
C PHE A 311 7.46 9.00 -3.96
N VAL A 312 7.52 8.94 -2.64
CA VAL A 312 7.58 10.14 -1.77
C VAL A 312 8.85 10.95 -1.99
N LEU A 313 9.99 10.30 -2.16
CA LEU A 313 11.25 10.98 -2.44
C LEU A 313 11.21 11.74 -3.79
N GLN A 314 10.60 11.16 -4.82
CA GLN A 314 10.39 11.86 -6.08
C GLN A 314 9.44 13.05 -5.93
N GLN A 315 8.35 12.93 -5.13
CA GLN A 315 7.48 14.06 -4.80
C GLN A 315 8.26 15.18 -4.08
N ALA A 316 9.23 14.80 -3.25
CA ALA A 316 10.12 15.75 -2.55
C ALA A 316 11.27 16.28 -3.43
N GLY A 317 11.25 16.02 -4.74
CA GLY A 317 12.19 16.57 -5.71
C GLY A 317 13.50 15.80 -5.85
N VAL A 318 13.60 14.58 -5.30
CA VAL A 318 14.76 13.71 -5.54
C VAL A 318 14.70 13.18 -6.98
N SER A 319 15.76 13.46 -7.75
CA SER A 319 15.80 13.08 -9.16
C SER A 319 15.83 11.55 -9.35
N PRO A 320 15.04 10.99 -10.28
CA PRO A 320 15.16 9.59 -10.69
C PRO A 320 16.54 9.18 -11.16
N ALA A 321 17.34 10.15 -11.65
CA ALA A 321 18.71 9.91 -12.13
C ALA A 321 19.76 9.91 -11.00
N GLN A 322 19.41 10.28 -9.76
CA GLN A 322 20.29 10.14 -8.61
C GLN A 322 20.59 8.66 -8.36
N GLU A 323 21.81 8.31 -8.00
CA GLU A 323 22.29 6.92 -7.92
C GLU A 323 21.37 6.03 -7.05
N ASP A 324 21.10 6.44 -5.82
CA ASP A 324 20.27 5.69 -4.88
C ASP A 324 18.82 5.55 -5.38
N MET A 325 18.24 6.63 -5.96
CA MET A 325 16.91 6.59 -6.53
C MET A 325 16.85 5.70 -7.77
N SER A 326 17.86 5.78 -8.66
CA SER A 326 17.97 4.91 -9.82
C SER A 326 18.06 3.43 -9.41
N ALA A 327 18.81 3.12 -8.33
CA ALA A 327 18.88 1.76 -7.77
C ALA A 327 17.51 1.30 -7.27
N ALA A 328 16.75 2.15 -6.60
CA ALA A 328 15.40 1.83 -6.11
C ALA A 328 14.40 1.56 -7.25
N LEU A 329 14.41 2.41 -8.26
CA LEU A 329 13.56 2.21 -9.45
C LEU A 329 13.92 0.95 -10.20
N ALA A 330 15.22 0.65 -10.34
CA ALA A 330 15.71 -0.60 -10.92
C ALA A 330 15.29 -1.82 -10.07
N TRP A 331 15.34 -1.70 -8.73
CA TRP A 331 14.84 -2.73 -7.84
C TRP A 331 13.35 -3.01 -8.08
N LEU A 332 12.51 -1.96 -8.17
CA LEU A 332 11.09 -2.13 -8.48
C LEU A 332 10.88 -2.83 -9.83
N VAL A 333 11.55 -2.40 -10.89
CA VAL A 333 11.45 -3.05 -12.22
C VAL A 333 11.81 -4.54 -12.16
N GLN A 334 12.84 -4.90 -11.38
CA GLN A 334 13.33 -6.27 -11.30
C GLN A 334 12.50 -7.20 -10.41
N HIS A 335 11.73 -6.64 -9.47
CA HIS A 335 10.96 -7.41 -8.48
C HIS A 335 9.46 -7.42 -8.74
N GLN A 336 9.00 -6.91 -9.88
CA GLN A 336 7.65 -7.17 -10.33
C GLN A 336 7.50 -8.64 -10.70
N ASP A 337 6.49 -9.30 -10.18
CA ASP A 337 6.14 -10.65 -10.62
C ASP A 337 5.63 -10.60 -12.07
N PRO A 338 6.33 -11.25 -13.02
CA PRO A 338 6.02 -11.12 -14.45
C PRO A 338 4.70 -11.79 -14.86
N ILE A 339 4.16 -12.68 -14.03
CA ILE A 339 2.92 -13.41 -14.31
C ILE A 339 1.72 -12.64 -13.76
N SER A 340 1.78 -12.26 -12.48
CA SER A 340 0.67 -11.58 -11.82
C SER A 340 0.71 -10.06 -11.94
N GLY A 341 1.85 -9.46 -12.30
CA GLY A 341 2.02 -8.02 -12.38
C GLY A 341 2.16 -7.30 -11.03
N ARG A 342 2.06 -8.03 -9.91
CA ARG A 342 2.16 -7.46 -8.55
C ARG A 342 3.60 -7.31 -8.08
N TRP A 343 3.80 -6.49 -7.05
CA TRP A 343 5.01 -6.48 -6.23
C TRP A 343 4.76 -7.23 -4.93
N PRO A 344 5.64 -8.16 -4.55
CA PRO A 344 5.50 -8.88 -3.29
C PRO A 344 5.83 -7.97 -2.11
N ALA A 345 5.06 -8.15 -1.03
CA ALA A 345 5.36 -7.57 0.27
C ALA A 345 4.80 -8.48 1.38
N SER A 346 5.54 -8.61 2.47
CA SER A 346 5.20 -9.52 3.56
C SER A 346 4.42 -8.82 4.67
N SER A 347 3.60 -9.58 5.39
CA SER A 347 2.88 -9.06 6.55
C SER A 347 3.85 -8.77 7.71
N LEU A 348 3.67 -7.64 8.38
CA LEU A 348 4.36 -7.30 9.62
C LEU A 348 3.79 -8.02 10.86
N ASN A 349 2.61 -8.60 10.75
CA ASN A 349 1.82 -9.00 11.91
C ASN A 349 1.83 -10.49 12.20
N LYS A 350 1.84 -11.32 11.17
CA LYS A 350 1.84 -12.77 11.23
C LYS A 350 2.16 -13.37 9.87
N GLU A 351 2.57 -14.62 9.86
CA GLU A 351 2.69 -15.39 8.63
C GLU A 351 1.34 -15.49 7.91
N ARG A 352 1.36 -15.29 6.61
CA ARG A 352 0.21 -15.41 5.72
C ARG A 352 0.61 -16.14 4.46
N ASP A 353 -0.27 -16.98 3.96
CA ASP A 353 -0.13 -17.53 2.62
C ASP A 353 -0.22 -16.37 1.59
N PRO A 354 0.87 -16.07 0.84
CA PRO A 354 0.91 -14.96 -0.10
C PRO A 354 -0.07 -15.09 -1.27
N GLU A 355 -0.58 -16.30 -1.52
CA GLU A 355 -1.56 -16.55 -2.58
C GLU A 355 -3.01 -16.45 -2.08
N SER A 356 -3.21 -16.41 -0.76
CA SER A 356 -4.54 -16.14 -0.20
C SER A 356 -4.95 -14.70 -0.38
N ASP A 357 -6.24 -14.44 -0.45
CA ASP A 357 -6.77 -13.07 -0.57
C ASP A 357 -6.30 -12.14 0.55
N GLY A 358 -6.30 -12.62 1.79
CA GLY A 358 -5.80 -11.87 2.93
C GLY A 358 -4.27 -11.74 2.99
N GLY A 359 -3.54 -12.67 2.37
CA GLY A 359 -2.08 -12.63 2.21
C GLY A 359 -1.63 -11.55 1.24
N ARG A 360 -2.47 -11.25 0.25
CA ARG A 360 -2.18 -10.23 -0.79
C ARG A 360 -2.37 -8.79 -0.35
N PHE A 361 -2.92 -8.49 0.84
CA PHE A 361 -3.15 -7.10 1.27
C PHE A 361 -1.89 -6.22 1.24
N MET A 362 -0.75 -6.77 1.66
CA MET A 362 0.50 -6.02 1.57
C MET A 362 0.96 -5.86 0.11
N ALA A 363 0.79 -6.88 -0.72
CA ALA A 363 1.10 -6.82 -2.14
C ALA A 363 0.16 -5.86 -2.92
N ASP A 364 -1.10 -5.71 -2.51
CA ASP A 364 -2.02 -4.71 -3.05
C ASP A 364 -1.47 -3.29 -2.85
N ALA A 365 -1.04 -2.98 -1.62
CA ALA A 365 -0.43 -1.69 -1.29
C ALA A 365 0.93 -1.51 -1.99
N ALA A 366 1.77 -2.54 -2.01
CA ALA A 366 3.05 -2.54 -2.70
C ALA A 366 2.88 -2.23 -4.19
N THR A 367 1.93 -2.89 -4.84
CA THR A 367 1.67 -2.69 -6.28
C THR A 367 1.19 -1.27 -6.55
N GLY A 368 0.29 -0.72 -5.72
CA GLY A 368 -0.17 0.66 -5.87
C GLY A 368 0.98 1.67 -5.76
N PHE A 369 1.82 1.58 -4.74
CA PHE A 369 2.93 2.52 -4.56
C PHE A 369 4.08 2.31 -5.55
N ALA A 370 4.38 1.07 -5.96
CA ALA A 370 5.34 0.80 -7.03
C ALA A 370 4.89 1.43 -8.36
N VAL A 371 3.61 1.31 -8.69
CA VAL A 371 3.01 1.96 -9.88
C VAL A 371 3.15 3.48 -9.79
N LEU A 372 2.85 4.10 -8.64
CA LEU A 372 3.03 5.54 -8.44
C LEU A 372 4.47 5.96 -8.67
N ALA A 373 5.45 5.24 -8.07
CA ALA A 373 6.86 5.56 -8.20
C ALA A 373 7.35 5.43 -9.65
N LEU A 374 7.00 4.35 -10.33
CA LEU A 374 7.47 4.07 -11.70
C LEU A 374 6.79 4.98 -12.73
N THR A 375 5.48 5.23 -12.60
CA THR A 375 4.78 6.16 -13.51
C THR A 375 5.26 7.60 -13.35
N GLN A 376 5.72 8.00 -12.16
CA GLN A 376 6.31 9.32 -11.94
C GLN A 376 7.71 9.41 -12.58
N ALA A 377 8.54 8.37 -12.40
CA ALA A 377 9.86 8.33 -13.03
C ALA A 377 9.77 8.35 -14.56
N ASP A 378 8.82 7.63 -15.15
CA ASP A 378 8.58 7.62 -16.61
C ASP A 378 8.28 9.04 -17.12
N ARG A 379 7.41 9.79 -16.41
CA ARG A 379 7.07 11.19 -16.78
C ARG A 379 8.24 12.17 -16.65
N SER A 380 9.17 11.91 -15.77
CA SER A 380 10.36 12.76 -15.58
C SER A 380 11.39 12.57 -16.70
N ASN A 381 11.27 11.51 -17.49
CA ASN A 381 12.14 11.17 -18.61
C ASN A 381 11.56 11.59 -19.98
N GLU A 382 10.30 12.03 -20.04
CA GLU A 382 9.64 12.61 -21.21
C GLU A 382 9.87 14.13 -21.32
#